data_e9ea484635ccc327a64dc9b7ea4fb113
#
_entry.id   e9ea484635ccc327a64dc9b7ea4fb113
#
_cell.length_a   1.000
_cell.length_b   1.000
_cell.length_c   1.000
_cell.angle_alpha   90.00
_cell.angle_beta   90.00
_cell.angle_gamma   90.00
#
_symmetry.space_group_name_H-M   'P 1'
#
loop_
_entity.id
_entity.type
_entity.pdbx_description
1 polymer ?
#
loop_
_entity_poly.entity_id
_entity_poly.type
_entity_poly.pdbx_seq_one_letter_code
_entity_poly.pdbx_strand_id
1 'polypeptide(L)'
;MYKRQPDACLILGGPEFLGDNEEFLRKNPFVDCVFRGEGEEAFPQWLACRKQPEKWNTIPGLCYLTAEKEYKDNGLARVLNFSGLVPPEESRFFNWSKPFVQLETTRGCFNTCAFCVSGGEKPVRTLSIESIRHRLQIIHSHGIKNVRVLDRTFNYNPRRAKELLRLFLEFSPDICFHLEIHPALLSEELKKELRQLPAGLLHLEAGIQSLREPVLEKSRRIGKLSDALEGLKFLCSLSNMETHADLIAGLPLYRLDEIFEDIYTLAGYRAGEIQLESLKLLPGTEMRHRADELGIRYSPLPPYEVLQTGEISVGELQTARRLSRLLDAFYNTPAWQELTRELILNDRRFLYRFLAYLTEANLIDQPMSCILYTSDAADERSSVDL
;
A
#
# COMPACT_ATOMS: atom_id res chain seq x y z
N MET A 1 -22.07 0.25 20.35
CA MET A 1 -21.98 1.72 20.16
C MET A 1 -23.39 2.27 20.24
N TYR A 2 -23.65 3.28 21.07
CA TYR A 2 -25.01 3.85 21.20
C TYR A 2 -24.98 5.24 20.56
N LYS A 3 -26.04 5.59 19.80
CA LYS A 3 -26.26 6.99 19.40
C LYS A 3 -26.40 7.82 20.67
N ARG A 4 -25.47 8.76 20.89
CA ARG A 4 -25.57 9.70 22.04
C ARG A 4 -26.69 10.71 21.86
N GLN A 5 -27.16 10.90 20.62
CA GLN A 5 -28.27 11.77 20.25
C GLN A 5 -29.26 10.94 19.41
N PRO A 6 -30.53 10.81 19.83
CA PRO A 6 -31.51 9.97 19.09
C PRO A 6 -31.72 10.36 17.65
N ASP A 7 -31.63 11.66 17.33
CA ASP A 7 -31.86 12.22 15.99
C ASP A 7 -30.58 12.24 15.11
N ALA A 8 -29.45 11.77 15.64
CA ALA A 8 -28.22 11.73 14.86
C ALA A 8 -28.27 10.60 13.82
N CYS A 9 -27.94 10.91 12.56
CA CYS A 9 -27.70 9.90 11.54
C CYS A 9 -26.26 9.37 11.66
N LEU A 10 -26.13 8.04 11.75
CA LEU A 10 -24.83 7.37 11.75
C LEU A 10 -24.56 6.76 10.38
N ILE A 11 -23.55 7.28 9.71
CA ILE A 11 -23.17 6.91 8.36
C ILE A 11 -21.75 6.39 8.38
N LEU A 12 -21.49 5.32 7.65
CA LEU A 12 -20.16 4.73 7.51
C LEU A 12 -19.77 4.66 6.04
N GLY A 13 -18.48 4.53 5.78
CA GLY A 13 -17.93 4.42 4.44
C GLY A 13 -16.43 4.07 4.49
N GLY A 14 -15.79 4.12 3.34
CA GLY A 14 -14.38 3.79 3.19
C GLY A 14 -14.11 2.34 2.80
N PRO A 15 -12.82 1.91 2.79
CA PRO A 15 -12.43 0.61 2.24
C PRO A 15 -13.07 -0.60 2.91
N GLU A 16 -13.46 -0.47 4.19
CA GLU A 16 -14.14 -1.52 4.96
C GLU A 16 -15.47 -1.94 4.33
N PHE A 17 -16.14 -1.02 3.66
CA PHE A 17 -17.49 -1.20 3.14
C PHE A 17 -17.54 -1.45 1.62
N LEU A 18 -16.44 -1.78 0.99
CA LEU A 18 -16.39 -2.06 -0.46
C LEU A 18 -17.07 -3.39 -0.84
N GLY A 19 -17.19 -4.32 0.11
CA GLY A 19 -17.88 -5.59 -0.06
C GLY A 19 -19.40 -5.51 0.13
N ASP A 20 -20.04 -6.68 0.38
CA ASP A 20 -21.42 -6.76 0.81
C ASP A 20 -21.59 -6.25 2.25
N ASN A 21 -22.61 -5.44 2.48
CA ASN A 21 -22.86 -4.80 3.77
C ASN A 21 -24.14 -5.25 4.45
N GLU A 22 -24.86 -6.25 3.92
CA GLU A 22 -26.15 -6.68 4.46
C GLU A 22 -26.04 -7.19 5.90
N GLU A 23 -25.11 -8.12 6.13
CA GLU A 23 -24.90 -8.71 7.45
C GLU A 23 -24.46 -7.65 8.48
N PHE A 24 -23.59 -6.73 8.05
CA PHE A 24 -23.14 -5.63 8.89
C PHE A 24 -24.31 -4.74 9.34
N LEU A 25 -25.14 -4.29 8.40
CA LEU A 25 -26.30 -3.42 8.72
C LEU A 25 -27.34 -4.14 9.58
N ARG A 26 -27.58 -5.43 9.35
CA ARG A 26 -28.50 -6.24 10.19
C ARG A 26 -28.00 -6.39 11.62
N LYS A 27 -26.69 -6.57 11.83
CA LYS A 27 -26.07 -6.68 13.15
C LYS A 27 -25.92 -5.32 13.87
N ASN A 28 -25.97 -4.22 13.11
CA ASN A 28 -25.77 -2.86 13.63
C ASN A 28 -26.96 -1.93 13.30
N PRO A 29 -28.17 -2.18 13.84
CA PRO A 29 -29.38 -1.44 13.48
C PRO A 29 -29.36 0.05 13.86
N PHE A 30 -28.33 0.48 14.57
CA PHE A 30 -28.07 1.90 14.89
C PHE A 30 -27.33 2.64 13.78
N VAL A 31 -26.79 1.94 12.76
CA VAL A 31 -26.20 2.52 11.55
C VAL A 31 -27.31 2.74 10.55
N ASP A 32 -27.46 3.97 10.08
CA ASP A 32 -28.57 4.33 9.17
C ASP A 32 -28.26 3.90 7.74
N CYS A 33 -27.01 4.08 7.28
CA CYS A 33 -26.59 3.66 5.97
C CYS A 33 -25.06 3.56 5.85
N VAL A 34 -24.60 2.92 4.78
CA VAL A 34 -23.19 2.74 4.42
C VAL A 34 -22.98 3.19 3.00
N PHE A 35 -21.85 3.87 2.72
CA PHE A 35 -21.43 4.20 1.35
C PHE A 35 -20.38 3.23 0.85
N ARG A 36 -20.58 2.69 -0.35
CA ARG A 36 -19.65 1.87 -1.13
C ARG A 36 -19.01 2.69 -2.24
N GLY A 37 -17.68 2.77 -2.24
CA GLY A 37 -16.93 3.48 -3.28
C GLY A 37 -16.69 4.95 -2.97
N GLU A 38 -16.80 5.80 -3.98
CA GLU A 38 -16.39 7.20 -3.92
C GLU A 38 -17.53 8.08 -3.43
N GLY A 39 -17.30 8.80 -2.35
CA GLY A 39 -18.35 9.56 -1.65
C GLY A 39 -18.51 11.00 -2.11
N GLU A 40 -17.59 11.56 -2.91
CA GLU A 40 -17.51 12.99 -3.17
C GLU A 40 -18.77 13.56 -3.85
N GLU A 41 -19.40 12.80 -4.75
CA GLU A 41 -20.66 13.19 -5.40
C GLU A 41 -21.88 12.58 -4.69
N ALA A 42 -21.78 11.33 -4.19
CA ALA A 42 -22.88 10.59 -3.59
C ALA A 42 -23.26 11.11 -2.19
N PHE A 43 -22.29 11.47 -1.35
CA PHE A 43 -22.58 11.96 0.01
C PHE A 43 -23.32 13.31 0.01
N PRO A 44 -22.96 14.34 -0.78
CA PRO A 44 -23.76 15.57 -0.89
C PRO A 44 -25.19 15.32 -1.39
N GLN A 45 -25.39 14.40 -2.34
CA GLN A 45 -26.73 14.02 -2.83
C GLN A 45 -27.57 13.44 -1.68
N TRP A 46 -27.01 12.52 -0.92
CA TRP A 46 -27.67 11.95 0.24
C TRP A 46 -27.99 13.03 1.30
N LEU A 47 -27.03 13.91 1.59
CA LEU A 47 -27.21 14.97 2.58
C LEU A 47 -28.39 15.88 2.24
N ALA A 48 -28.59 16.17 0.95
CA ALA A 48 -29.71 16.96 0.48
C ALA A 48 -31.07 16.28 0.69
N CYS A 49 -31.14 14.95 0.67
CA CYS A 49 -32.38 14.18 0.83
C CYS A 49 -32.37 13.22 2.03
N ARG A 50 -31.49 13.43 3.02
CA ARG A 50 -31.32 12.51 4.18
C ARG A 50 -32.60 12.22 4.96
N LYS A 51 -33.57 13.16 4.95
CA LYS A 51 -34.89 13.01 5.60
C LYS A 51 -35.98 12.46 4.67
N GLN A 52 -35.61 12.02 3.48
CA GLN A 52 -36.51 11.52 2.42
C GLN A 52 -36.05 10.12 1.97
N PRO A 53 -36.25 9.06 2.80
CA PRO A 53 -35.76 7.71 2.50
C PRO A 53 -36.25 7.15 1.17
N GLU A 54 -37.41 7.59 0.68
CA GLU A 54 -37.95 7.23 -0.62
C GLU A 54 -37.05 7.62 -1.80
N LYS A 55 -36.13 8.59 -1.60
CA LYS A 55 -35.16 9.04 -2.60
C LYS A 55 -33.82 8.31 -2.51
N TRP A 56 -33.58 7.53 -1.49
CA TRP A 56 -32.29 6.90 -1.26
C TRP A 56 -31.93 5.85 -2.31
N ASN A 57 -32.94 5.25 -2.93
CA ASN A 57 -32.76 4.26 -4.01
C ASN A 57 -32.08 4.83 -5.26
N THR A 58 -31.99 6.14 -5.42
CA THR A 58 -31.33 6.80 -6.57
C THR A 58 -29.90 7.20 -6.31
N ILE A 59 -29.41 7.07 -5.07
CA ILE A 59 -28.08 7.54 -4.67
C ILE A 59 -27.05 6.44 -4.92
N PRO A 60 -26.07 6.64 -5.81
CA PRO A 60 -25.05 5.64 -6.08
C PRO A 60 -24.25 5.26 -4.82
N GLY A 61 -23.92 3.99 -4.66
CA GLY A 61 -23.11 3.50 -3.56
C GLY A 61 -23.81 3.41 -2.22
N LEU A 62 -25.06 3.85 -2.08
CA LEU A 62 -25.76 3.80 -0.81
C LEU A 62 -26.28 2.38 -0.52
N CYS A 63 -25.90 1.84 0.65
CA CYS A 63 -26.43 0.60 1.21
C CYS A 63 -27.19 0.89 2.49
N TYR A 64 -28.43 0.38 2.63
CA TYR A 64 -29.29 0.65 3.77
C TYR A 64 -30.35 -0.44 3.96
N LEU A 65 -31.00 -0.45 5.13
CA LEU A 65 -32.20 -1.26 5.36
C LEU A 65 -33.44 -0.35 5.26
N THR A 66 -34.46 -0.78 4.50
CA THR A 66 -35.76 -0.08 4.47
C THR A 66 -36.52 -0.19 5.81
N ALA A 67 -37.63 0.52 5.93
CA ALA A 67 -38.50 0.40 7.11
C ALA A 67 -39.00 -1.05 7.30
N GLU A 68 -39.19 -1.80 6.21
CA GLU A 68 -39.59 -3.21 6.17
C GLU A 68 -38.41 -4.16 6.40
N LYS A 69 -37.19 -3.60 6.71
CA LYS A 69 -35.93 -4.33 6.90
C LYS A 69 -35.42 -5.07 5.64
N GLU A 70 -35.82 -4.64 4.47
CA GLU A 70 -35.22 -5.11 3.23
C GLU A 70 -33.86 -4.42 3.02
N TYR A 71 -32.85 -5.20 2.65
CA TYR A 71 -31.55 -4.65 2.26
C TYR A 71 -31.60 -4.07 0.85
N LYS A 72 -31.09 -2.86 0.69
CA LYS A 72 -30.89 -2.19 -0.60
C LYS A 72 -29.44 -1.87 -0.77
N ASP A 73 -28.90 -2.24 -1.94
CA ASP A 73 -27.54 -1.97 -2.39
C ASP A 73 -27.60 -1.26 -3.74
N ASN A 74 -27.26 0.02 -3.78
CA ASN A 74 -27.29 0.82 -5.01
C ASN A 74 -25.98 0.70 -5.83
N GLY A 75 -25.21 -0.36 -5.61
CA GLY A 75 -23.98 -0.63 -6.34
C GLY A 75 -22.76 0.12 -5.79
N LEU A 76 -21.80 0.38 -6.65
CA LEU A 76 -20.56 1.06 -6.30
C LEU A 76 -20.55 2.50 -6.84
N ALA A 77 -20.41 3.48 -5.96
CA ALA A 77 -20.31 4.88 -6.37
C ALA A 77 -18.97 5.15 -7.06
N ARG A 78 -19.01 5.91 -8.14
CA ARG A 78 -17.86 6.39 -8.90
C ARG A 78 -18.04 7.86 -9.21
N VAL A 79 -17.02 8.68 -8.95
CA VAL A 79 -16.99 10.07 -9.36
C VAL A 79 -16.94 10.15 -10.89
N LEU A 80 -17.91 10.80 -11.49
CA LEU A 80 -17.98 10.95 -12.95
C LEU A 80 -17.06 12.06 -13.46
N ASN A 81 -17.03 13.19 -12.75
CA ASN A 81 -16.18 14.33 -13.08
C ASN A 81 -15.00 14.45 -12.09
N PHE A 82 -14.02 13.56 -12.23
CA PHE A 82 -12.83 13.55 -11.36
C PHE A 82 -12.05 14.88 -11.41
N SER A 83 -11.95 15.48 -12.58
CA SER A 83 -11.28 16.79 -12.77
C SER A 83 -12.03 17.98 -12.18
N GLY A 84 -13.32 17.83 -11.88
CA GLY A 84 -14.15 18.88 -11.28
C GLY A 84 -14.18 18.85 -9.76
N LEU A 85 -13.47 17.92 -9.11
CA LEU A 85 -13.39 17.88 -7.66
C LEU A 85 -12.58 19.07 -7.12
N VAL A 86 -13.06 19.66 -6.05
CA VAL A 86 -12.32 20.72 -5.32
C VAL A 86 -11.09 20.09 -4.66
N PRO A 87 -9.89 20.67 -4.84
CA PRO A 87 -8.69 20.18 -4.21
C PRO A 87 -8.81 20.15 -2.68
N PRO A 88 -8.47 19.05 -2.00
CA PRO A 88 -8.51 18.98 -0.54
C PRO A 88 -7.64 20.05 0.13
N GLU A 89 -6.55 20.45 -0.52
CA GLU A 89 -5.59 21.46 -0.05
C GLU A 89 -6.21 22.86 0.07
N GLU A 90 -7.31 23.14 -0.61
CA GLU A 90 -8.06 24.40 -0.51
C GLU A 90 -9.00 24.43 0.71
N SER A 91 -9.17 23.28 1.38
CA SER A 91 -10.04 23.22 2.55
C SER A 91 -9.38 23.89 3.76
N ARG A 92 -10.13 24.74 4.46
CA ARG A 92 -9.71 25.30 5.76
C ARG A 92 -9.48 24.23 6.84
N PHE A 93 -9.93 23.00 6.63
CA PHE A 93 -9.76 21.86 7.53
C PHE A 93 -8.59 20.97 7.12
N PHE A 94 -7.85 21.32 6.07
CA PHE A 94 -6.70 20.53 5.64
C PHE A 94 -5.61 20.56 6.71
N ASN A 95 -5.08 19.40 7.05
CA ASN A 95 -4.08 19.30 8.12
C ASN A 95 -2.66 19.45 7.57
N TRP A 96 -2.12 20.64 7.66
CA TRP A 96 -0.76 20.99 7.24
C TRP A 96 0.35 20.60 8.24
N SER A 97 0.02 20.10 9.44
CA SER A 97 1.02 19.70 10.44
C SER A 97 1.63 18.33 10.20
N LYS A 98 1.15 17.58 9.22
CA LYS A 98 1.72 16.27 8.86
C LYS A 98 3.05 16.44 8.14
N PRO A 99 4.00 15.48 8.32
CA PRO A 99 5.32 15.54 7.67
C PRO A 99 5.28 15.31 6.17
N PHE A 100 4.14 14.88 5.62
CA PHE A 100 3.90 14.66 4.20
C PHE A 100 2.46 14.97 3.82
N VAL A 101 2.25 15.24 2.54
CA VAL A 101 0.91 15.36 1.93
C VAL A 101 0.70 14.23 0.92
N GLN A 102 -0.53 13.75 0.84
CA GLN A 102 -0.95 12.77 -0.17
C GLN A 102 -1.53 13.51 -1.38
N LEU A 103 -1.02 13.21 -2.56
CA LEU A 103 -1.46 13.78 -3.83
C LEU A 103 -1.97 12.69 -4.74
N GLU A 104 -3.20 12.77 -5.17
CA GLU A 104 -3.77 11.90 -6.18
C GLU A 104 -3.65 12.58 -7.56
N THR A 105 -2.99 11.91 -8.52
CA THR A 105 -2.94 12.37 -9.92
C THR A 105 -3.78 11.49 -10.83
N THR A 106 -4.01 10.23 -10.43
CA THR A 106 -4.88 9.28 -11.11
C THR A 106 -5.72 8.51 -10.11
N ARG A 107 -6.87 8.00 -10.56
CA ARG A 107 -7.76 7.12 -9.80
C ARG A 107 -8.13 5.91 -10.62
N GLY A 108 -8.03 4.73 -10.01
CA GLY A 108 -8.19 3.43 -10.65
C GLY A 108 -6.87 2.75 -10.97
N CYS A 109 -6.92 1.50 -11.43
CA CYS A 109 -5.74 0.72 -11.79
C CYS A 109 -6.04 -0.18 -13.00
N PHE A 110 -5.08 -0.23 -13.94
CA PHE A 110 -5.18 -1.12 -15.11
C PHE A 110 -4.94 -2.59 -14.74
N ASN A 111 -4.20 -2.83 -13.64
CA ASN A 111 -3.85 -4.17 -13.18
C ASN A 111 -5.06 -4.86 -12.53
N THR A 112 -5.07 -6.20 -12.54
CA THR A 112 -6.19 -7.02 -12.06
C THR A 112 -5.83 -7.86 -10.84
N CYS A 113 -4.87 -7.40 -10.02
CA CYS A 113 -4.42 -8.12 -8.84
C CYS A 113 -5.60 -8.52 -7.94
N ALA A 114 -5.77 -9.82 -7.73
CA ALA A 114 -6.92 -10.38 -7.01
C ALA A 114 -6.97 -9.98 -5.52
N PHE A 115 -5.84 -9.61 -4.93
CA PHE A 115 -5.72 -9.18 -3.53
C PHE A 115 -5.96 -7.67 -3.34
N CYS A 116 -5.99 -6.88 -4.41
CA CYS A 116 -6.00 -5.42 -4.33
C CYS A 116 -7.42 -4.86 -4.46
N VAL A 117 -7.80 -3.92 -3.59
CA VAL A 117 -9.09 -3.23 -3.64
C VAL A 117 -9.27 -2.39 -4.90
N SER A 118 -8.18 -1.95 -5.53
CA SER A 118 -8.19 -1.22 -6.80
C SER A 118 -7.97 -2.12 -8.01
N GLY A 119 -7.91 -3.44 -7.81
CA GLY A 119 -7.71 -4.42 -8.89
C GLY A 119 -8.83 -4.36 -9.92
N GLY A 120 -8.47 -4.09 -11.19
CA GLY A 120 -9.44 -4.02 -12.28
C GLY A 120 -10.33 -2.78 -12.30
N GLU A 121 -10.02 -1.75 -11.53
CA GLU A 121 -10.76 -0.49 -11.53
C GLU A 121 -10.48 0.35 -12.79
N LYS A 122 -11.31 0.15 -13.80
CA LYS A 122 -11.18 0.78 -15.12
C LYS A 122 -12.40 1.66 -15.44
N PRO A 123 -12.22 2.71 -16.29
CA PRO A 123 -10.96 3.25 -16.79
C PRO A 123 -10.15 3.97 -15.70
N VAL A 124 -8.83 4.05 -15.87
CA VAL A 124 -8.01 4.94 -15.04
C VAL A 124 -8.35 6.39 -15.38
N ARG A 125 -8.82 7.14 -14.39
CA ARG A 125 -9.19 8.57 -14.53
C ARG A 125 -8.00 9.42 -14.10
N THR A 126 -7.80 10.56 -14.76
CA THR A 126 -6.62 11.40 -14.55
C THR A 126 -7.02 12.86 -14.28
N LEU A 127 -6.30 13.53 -13.40
CA LEU A 127 -6.36 14.98 -13.28
C LEU A 127 -5.56 15.65 -14.41
N SER A 128 -5.89 16.87 -14.78
CA SER A 128 -5.08 17.64 -15.72
C SER A 128 -3.72 18.01 -15.09
N ILE A 129 -2.71 18.23 -15.92
CA ILE A 129 -1.39 18.68 -15.46
C ILE A 129 -1.51 20.04 -14.75
N GLU A 130 -2.36 20.92 -15.23
CA GLU A 130 -2.63 22.24 -14.66
C GLU A 130 -3.24 22.12 -13.25
N SER A 131 -4.22 21.21 -13.05
CA SER A 131 -4.81 20.97 -11.75
C SER A 131 -3.76 20.43 -10.75
N ILE A 132 -2.91 19.50 -11.20
CA ILE A 132 -1.83 18.95 -10.35
C ILE A 132 -0.81 20.04 -10.01
N ARG A 133 -0.42 20.87 -10.99
CA ARG A 133 0.48 22.02 -10.78
C ARG A 133 -0.08 22.98 -9.73
N HIS A 134 -1.34 23.34 -9.84
CA HIS A 134 -2.02 24.21 -8.88
C HIS A 134 -1.96 23.63 -7.46
N ARG A 135 -2.30 22.37 -7.30
CA ARG A 135 -2.22 21.66 -6.01
C ARG A 135 -0.79 21.65 -5.45
N LEU A 136 0.22 21.36 -6.28
CA LEU A 136 1.62 21.36 -5.88
C LEU A 136 2.11 22.75 -5.46
N GLN A 137 1.63 23.82 -6.12
CA GLN A 137 1.93 25.21 -5.72
C GLN A 137 1.39 25.51 -4.31
N ILE A 138 0.17 25.08 -4.00
CA ILE A 138 -0.40 25.22 -2.65
C ILE A 138 0.45 24.42 -1.65
N ILE A 139 0.74 23.16 -1.92
CA ILE A 139 1.55 22.28 -1.06
C ILE A 139 2.93 22.89 -0.80
N HIS A 140 3.60 23.35 -1.84
CA HIS A 140 4.91 23.99 -1.76
C HIS A 140 4.87 25.28 -0.93
N SER A 141 3.84 26.12 -1.08
CA SER A 141 3.69 27.36 -0.31
C SER A 141 3.53 27.13 1.19
N HIS A 142 3.12 25.93 1.62
CA HIS A 142 3.03 25.53 3.03
C HIS A 142 4.34 24.86 3.55
N GLY A 143 5.40 24.83 2.74
CA GLY A 143 6.71 24.30 3.15
C GLY A 143 6.79 22.78 3.28
N ILE A 144 5.85 22.05 2.68
CA ILE A 144 5.84 20.58 2.68
C ILE A 144 7.03 20.07 1.83
N LYS A 145 7.81 19.15 2.40
CA LYS A 145 9.00 18.57 1.76
C LYS A 145 8.77 17.19 1.16
N ASN A 146 7.70 16.50 1.54
CA ASN A 146 7.41 15.14 1.09
C ASN A 146 5.99 15.06 0.54
N VAL A 147 5.84 14.57 -0.68
CA VAL A 147 4.57 14.31 -1.33
C VAL A 147 4.46 12.83 -1.69
N ARG A 148 3.47 12.13 -1.14
CA ARG A 148 3.14 10.75 -1.51
C ARG A 148 2.10 10.77 -2.60
N VAL A 149 2.48 10.35 -3.80
CA VAL A 149 1.56 10.22 -4.92
C VAL A 149 0.78 8.91 -4.77
N LEU A 150 -0.55 9.01 -4.72
CA LEU A 150 -1.44 7.87 -4.44
C LEU A 150 -1.78 7.03 -5.68
N ASP A 151 -1.18 7.33 -6.81
CA ASP A 151 -1.41 6.61 -8.06
C ASP A 151 -0.96 5.15 -7.91
N ARG A 152 -1.88 4.21 -8.11
CA ARG A 152 -1.63 2.77 -7.93
C ARG A 152 -0.58 2.19 -8.87
N THR A 153 -0.26 2.89 -9.92
CA THR A 153 0.84 2.60 -10.84
C THR A 153 1.19 3.86 -11.60
N PHE A 154 2.20 4.56 -11.14
CA PHE A 154 2.62 5.84 -11.73
C PHE A 154 2.94 5.73 -13.23
N ASN A 155 3.62 4.65 -13.62
CA ASN A 155 4.11 4.44 -14.98
C ASN A 155 3.18 3.62 -15.89
N TYR A 156 1.88 3.51 -15.56
CA TYR A 156 0.91 2.81 -16.42
C TYR A 156 0.79 3.44 -17.81
N ASN A 157 1.01 4.74 -17.91
CA ASN A 157 1.04 5.50 -19.17
C ASN A 157 2.39 6.24 -19.27
N PRO A 158 3.31 5.79 -20.15
CA PRO A 158 4.66 6.38 -20.24
C PRO A 158 4.67 7.86 -20.59
N ARG A 159 3.75 8.34 -21.45
CA ARG A 159 3.68 9.77 -21.83
C ARG A 159 3.32 10.61 -20.62
N ARG A 160 2.27 10.21 -19.90
CA ARG A 160 1.83 10.92 -18.71
C ARG A 160 2.90 10.88 -17.60
N ALA A 161 3.54 9.75 -17.38
CA ALA A 161 4.65 9.66 -16.43
C ALA A 161 5.74 10.71 -16.73
N LYS A 162 6.14 10.86 -17.99
CA LYS A 162 7.12 11.88 -18.41
C LYS A 162 6.62 13.30 -18.17
N GLU A 163 5.36 13.59 -18.45
CA GLU A 163 4.75 14.91 -18.18
C GLU A 163 4.77 15.24 -16.69
N LEU A 164 4.42 14.26 -15.84
CA LEU A 164 4.46 14.41 -14.39
C LEU A 164 5.89 14.57 -13.85
N LEU A 165 6.86 13.79 -14.34
CA LEU A 165 8.27 13.95 -13.95
C LEU A 165 8.79 15.36 -14.28
N ARG A 166 8.44 15.91 -15.42
CA ARG A 166 8.79 17.30 -15.79
C ARG A 166 8.13 18.33 -14.88
N LEU A 167 6.87 18.10 -14.51
CA LEU A 167 6.20 18.94 -13.53
C LEU A 167 6.87 18.86 -12.16
N PHE A 168 7.23 17.67 -11.69
CA PHE A 168 7.88 17.47 -10.39
C PHE A 168 9.26 18.16 -10.32
N LEU A 169 9.99 18.20 -11.42
CA LEU A 169 11.25 18.94 -11.55
C LEU A 169 11.10 20.43 -11.24
N GLU A 170 9.94 21.04 -11.48
CA GLU A 170 9.69 22.46 -11.16
C GLU A 170 9.70 22.74 -9.65
N PHE A 171 9.56 21.71 -8.83
CA PHE A 171 9.56 21.80 -7.36
C PHE A 171 10.84 21.24 -6.72
N SER A 172 11.85 20.90 -7.52
CA SER A 172 13.17 20.46 -7.04
C SER A 172 14.01 21.69 -6.62
N PRO A 173 14.80 21.59 -5.56
CA PRO A 173 15.02 20.46 -4.64
C PRO A 173 14.08 20.45 -3.43
N ASP A 174 13.02 21.23 -3.43
CA ASP A 174 12.21 21.50 -2.23
C ASP A 174 11.28 20.33 -1.86
N ILE A 175 10.84 19.55 -2.84
CA ILE A 175 9.89 18.44 -2.63
C ILE A 175 10.49 17.12 -3.14
N CYS A 176 10.43 16.08 -2.30
CA CYS A 176 10.65 14.69 -2.65
C CYS A 176 9.29 14.02 -2.92
N PHE A 177 9.16 13.31 -4.04
CA PHE A 177 7.94 12.60 -4.44
C PHE A 177 8.10 11.09 -4.26
N HIS A 178 7.19 10.47 -3.48
CA HIS A 178 7.10 9.02 -3.34
C HIS A 178 6.11 8.48 -4.38
N LEU A 179 6.55 7.53 -5.20
CA LEU A 179 5.78 6.99 -6.33
C LEU A 179 5.71 5.47 -6.28
N GLU A 180 4.50 4.90 -6.44
CA GLU A 180 4.34 3.47 -6.70
C GLU A 180 4.60 3.18 -8.20
N ILE A 181 5.58 2.34 -8.52
CA ILE A 181 5.98 2.03 -9.89
C ILE A 181 5.85 0.53 -10.19
N HIS A 182 5.41 0.19 -11.39
CA HIS A 182 5.38 -1.20 -11.86
C HIS A 182 6.66 -1.49 -12.66
N PRO A 183 7.59 -2.29 -12.13
CA PRO A 183 8.91 -2.45 -12.76
C PRO A 183 8.85 -3.06 -14.17
N ALA A 184 7.87 -3.93 -14.47
CA ALA A 184 7.70 -4.51 -15.82
C ALA A 184 7.22 -3.49 -16.88
N LEU A 185 6.85 -2.27 -16.50
CA LEU A 185 6.33 -1.24 -17.43
C LEU A 185 7.32 -0.11 -17.69
N LEU A 186 8.61 -0.33 -17.45
CA LEU A 186 9.65 0.66 -17.70
C LEU A 186 10.06 0.66 -19.17
N SER A 187 9.55 1.65 -19.93
CA SER A 187 10.05 1.87 -21.30
C SER A 187 11.47 2.45 -21.29
N GLU A 188 12.23 2.25 -22.37
CA GLU A 188 13.59 2.79 -22.50
C GLU A 188 13.62 4.32 -22.40
N GLU A 189 12.59 4.98 -22.90
CA GLU A 189 12.47 6.45 -22.74
C GLU A 189 12.30 6.83 -21.28
N LEU A 190 11.47 6.12 -20.52
CA LEU A 190 11.28 6.40 -19.08
C LEU A 190 12.55 6.10 -18.28
N LYS A 191 13.24 4.99 -18.60
CA LYS A 191 14.56 4.67 -18.01
C LYS A 191 15.58 5.79 -18.25
N LYS A 192 15.58 6.38 -19.45
CA LYS A 192 16.45 7.52 -19.77
C LYS A 192 16.11 8.76 -18.95
N GLU A 193 14.83 9.11 -18.83
CA GLU A 193 14.38 10.25 -18.01
C GLU A 193 14.80 10.05 -16.54
N LEU A 194 14.52 8.88 -15.95
CA LEU A 194 14.86 8.57 -14.56
C LEU A 194 16.37 8.74 -14.24
N ARG A 195 17.26 8.35 -15.17
CA ARG A 195 18.72 8.55 -15.01
C ARG A 195 19.14 10.00 -14.91
N GLN A 196 18.36 10.92 -15.48
CA GLN A 196 18.70 12.35 -15.60
C GLN A 196 18.10 13.20 -14.46
N LEU A 197 17.23 12.61 -13.63
CA LEU A 197 16.62 13.35 -12.53
C LEU A 197 17.64 13.69 -11.42
N PRO A 198 17.50 14.82 -10.76
CA PRO A 198 18.35 15.17 -9.64
C PRO A 198 18.15 14.22 -8.46
N ALA A 199 19.21 14.02 -7.67
CA ALA A 199 19.13 13.22 -6.45
C ALA A 199 18.14 13.85 -5.46
N GLY A 200 17.38 12.97 -4.77
CA GLY A 200 16.41 13.38 -3.75
C GLY A 200 15.06 13.85 -4.30
N LEU A 201 14.87 13.89 -5.62
CA LEU A 201 13.56 14.21 -6.21
C LEU A 201 12.55 13.08 -6.05
N LEU A 202 12.98 11.84 -6.22
CA LEU A 202 12.11 10.67 -6.20
C LEU A 202 12.52 9.64 -5.16
N HIS A 203 11.51 9.02 -4.58
CA HIS A 203 11.57 7.80 -3.80
C HIS A 203 10.59 6.81 -4.47
N LEU A 204 11.07 5.65 -4.91
CA LEU A 204 10.30 4.72 -5.72
C LEU A 204 9.95 3.46 -4.93
N GLU A 205 8.66 3.12 -4.92
CA GLU A 205 8.14 1.87 -4.36
C GLU A 205 7.81 0.93 -5.52
N ALA A 206 8.61 -0.14 -5.66
CA ALA A 206 8.49 -1.11 -6.73
C ALA A 206 7.79 -2.37 -6.22
N GLY A 207 6.45 -2.38 -6.32
CA GLY A 207 5.67 -3.56 -5.97
C GLY A 207 5.98 -4.73 -6.89
N ILE A 208 6.81 -5.69 -6.47
CA ILE A 208 7.07 -6.94 -7.20
C ILE A 208 6.19 -8.08 -6.71
N GLN A 209 5.87 -8.11 -5.42
CA GLN A 209 5.01 -9.02 -4.67
C GLN A 209 5.59 -10.43 -4.46
N SER A 210 6.22 -11.01 -5.47
CA SER A 210 6.94 -12.28 -5.46
C SER A 210 7.84 -12.37 -6.70
N LEU A 211 8.93 -13.15 -6.63
CA LEU A 211 9.76 -13.48 -7.78
C LEU A 211 9.40 -14.87 -8.34
N ARG A 212 8.17 -15.34 -8.10
CA ARG A 212 7.66 -16.64 -8.57
C ARG A 212 6.52 -16.42 -9.55
N GLU A 213 6.74 -16.80 -10.82
CA GLU A 213 5.73 -16.61 -11.87
C GLU A 213 4.38 -17.25 -11.53
N PRO A 214 4.30 -18.50 -11.02
CA PRO A 214 3.02 -19.12 -10.63
C PRO A 214 2.27 -18.34 -9.55
N VAL A 215 2.99 -17.70 -8.60
CA VAL A 215 2.40 -16.87 -7.54
C VAL A 215 1.78 -15.60 -8.13
N LEU A 216 2.49 -14.94 -9.05
CA LEU A 216 2.01 -13.74 -9.73
C LEU A 216 0.80 -14.02 -10.62
N GLU A 217 0.83 -15.11 -11.39
CA GLU A 217 -0.29 -15.56 -12.22
C GLU A 217 -1.53 -15.89 -11.38
N LYS A 218 -1.36 -16.66 -10.29
CA LYS A 218 -2.45 -17.00 -9.38
C LYS A 218 -3.05 -15.77 -8.72
N SER A 219 -2.23 -14.76 -8.46
CA SER A 219 -2.64 -13.45 -7.93
C SER A 219 -3.18 -12.51 -9.02
N ARG A 220 -3.25 -12.95 -10.28
CA ARG A 220 -3.72 -12.17 -11.45
C ARG A 220 -2.96 -10.86 -11.66
N ARG A 221 -1.68 -10.83 -11.30
CA ARG A 221 -0.84 -9.68 -11.54
C ARG A 221 -0.38 -9.65 -13.01
N ILE A 222 -0.61 -8.55 -13.70
CA ILE A 222 -0.25 -8.37 -15.11
C ILE A 222 1.24 -8.02 -15.22
N GLY A 223 1.91 -8.57 -16.26
CA GLY A 223 3.32 -8.34 -16.58
C GLY A 223 4.11 -9.63 -16.53
N LYS A 224 5.18 -9.71 -17.33
CA LYS A 224 6.10 -10.84 -17.29
C LYS A 224 7.10 -10.67 -16.16
N LEU A 225 7.41 -11.74 -15.46
CA LEU A 225 8.39 -11.72 -14.38
C LEU A 225 9.77 -11.28 -14.89
N SER A 226 10.20 -11.74 -16.08
CA SER A 226 11.47 -11.32 -16.70
C SER A 226 11.60 -9.81 -16.83
N ASP A 227 10.54 -9.16 -17.32
CA ASP A 227 10.52 -7.71 -17.52
C ASP A 227 10.52 -6.97 -16.18
N ALA A 228 9.80 -7.52 -15.18
CA ALA A 228 9.77 -6.97 -13.83
C ALA A 228 11.15 -7.03 -13.15
N LEU A 229 11.86 -8.16 -13.31
CA LEU A 229 13.22 -8.33 -12.77
C LEU A 229 14.24 -7.42 -13.47
N GLU A 230 14.16 -7.28 -14.78
CA GLU A 230 15.01 -6.34 -15.53
C GLU A 230 14.75 -4.90 -15.08
N GLY A 231 13.48 -4.53 -15.01
CA GLY A 231 13.09 -3.19 -14.54
C GLY A 231 13.54 -2.92 -13.12
N LEU A 232 13.39 -3.87 -12.21
CA LEU A 232 13.82 -3.70 -10.82
C LEU A 232 15.35 -3.58 -10.70
N LYS A 233 16.12 -4.43 -11.43
CA LYS A 233 17.58 -4.28 -11.50
C LYS A 233 17.99 -2.89 -11.98
N PHE A 234 17.29 -2.39 -12.99
CA PHE A 234 17.52 -1.03 -13.48
C PHE A 234 17.27 0.00 -12.39
N LEU A 235 16.12 -0.05 -11.70
CA LEU A 235 15.78 0.89 -10.62
C LEU A 235 16.81 0.85 -9.49
N CYS A 236 17.19 -0.34 -9.03
CA CYS A 236 18.22 -0.52 -8.00
C CYS A 236 19.63 -0.07 -8.43
N SER A 237 19.89 0.07 -9.73
CA SER A 237 21.17 0.57 -10.26
C SER A 237 21.28 2.10 -10.25
N LEU A 238 20.17 2.81 -10.00
CA LEU A 238 20.14 4.25 -9.98
C LEU A 238 20.69 4.78 -8.64
N SER A 239 21.69 5.66 -8.71
CA SER A 239 22.29 6.29 -7.52
C SER A 239 21.63 7.60 -7.11
N ASN A 240 20.72 8.12 -7.91
CA ASN A 240 20.03 9.40 -7.70
C ASN A 240 18.67 9.28 -7.05
N MET A 241 18.21 8.06 -6.75
CA MET A 241 16.93 7.83 -6.07
C MET A 241 16.97 6.54 -5.24
N GLU A 242 16.11 6.47 -4.24
CA GLU A 242 15.92 5.28 -3.42
C GLU A 242 14.81 4.41 -4.04
N THR A 243 14.99 3.09 -3.97
CA THR A 243 14.04 2.13 -4.51
C THR A 243 13.70 1.09 -3.45
N HIS A 244 12.40 0.98 -3.09
CA HIS A 244 11.86 -0.11 -2.30
C HIS A 244 11.43 -1.25 -3.22
N ALA A 245 11.62 -2.48 -2.75
CA ALA A 245 11.08 -3.67 -3.38
C ALA A 245 10.14 -4.39 -2.41
N ASP A 246 8.86 -4.56 -2.82
CA ASP A 246 7.84 -5.10 -1.93
C ASP A 246 7.50 -6.53 -2.28
N LEU A 247 7.49 -7.38 -1.25
CA LEU A 247 7.02 -8.76 -1.29
C LEU A 247 5.78 -8.93 -0.40
N ILE A 248 4.91 -9.89 -0.72
CA ILE A 248 3.72 -10.20 0.09
C ILE A 248 3.76 -11.67 0.53
N ALA A 249 3.96 -11.92 1.80
CA ALA A 249 3.84 -13.24 2.41
C ALA A 249 2.37 -13.66 2.52
N GLY A 250 2.08 -14.93 2.21
CA GLY A 250 0.72 -15.47 2.28
C GLY A 250 -0.06 -15.39 0.96
N LEU A 251 0.56 -14.99 -0.15
CA LEU A 251 -0.01 -15.19 -1.47
C LEU A 251 -0.15 -16.70 -1.79
N PRO A 252 -1.21 -17.14 -2.52
CA PRO A 252 -1.34 -18.52 -2.94
C PRO A 252 -0.12 -19.01 -3.71
N LEU A 253 0.29 -20.25 -3.49
CA LEU A 253 1.47 -20.93 -4.06
C LEU A 253 2.82 -20.39 -3.57
N TYR A 254 2.87 -19.45 -2.62
CA TYR A 254 4.10 -18.83 -2.15
C TYR A 254 4.56 -19.44 -0.83
N ARG A 255 5.68 -20.13 -0.86
CA ARG A 255 6.25 -20.87 0.27
C ARG A 255 7.27 -20.02 1.05
N LEU A 256 7.48 -20.33 2.31
CA LEU A 256 8.43 -19.61 3.17
C LEU A 256 9.87 -19.65 2.63
N ASP A 257 10.34 -20.80 2.17
CA ASP A 257 11.69 -20.95 1.60
C ASP A 257 11.87 -20.08 0.34
N GLU A 258 10.85 -19.97 -0.49
CA GLU A 258 10.85 -19.10 -1.67
C GLU A 258 10.88 -17.61 -1.30
N ILE A 259 10.21 -17.21 -0.20
CA ILE A 259 10.29 -15.84 0.32
C ILE A 259 11.72 -15.47 0.71
N PHE A 260 12.43 -16.38 1.40
CA PHE A 260 13.84 -16.16 1.72
C PHE A 260 14.71 -16.03 0.46
N GLU A 261 14.55 -16.92 -0.53
CA GLU A 261 15.29 -16.86 -1.80
C GLU A 261 15.01 -15.56 -2.57
N ASP A 262 13.76 -15.08 -2.55
CA ASP A 262 13.41 -13.83 -3.18
C ASP A 262 14.10 -12.64 -2.48
N ILE A 263 14.17 -12.63 -1.15
CA ILE A 263 14.90 -11.61 -0.38
C ILE A 263 16.40 -11.64 -0.71
N TYR A 264 17.02 -12.82 -0.77
CA TYR A 264 18.43 -12.95 -1.19
C TYR A 264 18.66 -12.37 -2.59
N THR A 265 17.73 -12.60 -3.50
CA THR A 265 17.79 -12.07 -4.87
C THR A 265 17.69 -10.55 -4.88
N LEU A 266 16.75 -9.98 -4.12
CA LEU A 266 16.56 -8.52 -4.00
C LEU A 266 17.76 -7.83 -3.34
N ALA A 267 18.35 -8.45 -2.33
CA ALA A 267 19.60 -7.98 -1.72
C ALA A 267 20.75 -7.98 -2.74
N GLY A 268 20.81 -9.01 -3.61
CA GLY A 268 21.77 -9.08 -4.72
C GLY A 268 21.58 -7.98 -5.77
N TYR A 269 20.37 -7.47 -5.94
CA TYR A 269 20.11 -6.30 -6.80
C TYR A 269 20.43 -4.98 -6.10
N ARG A 270 20.79 -5.02 -4.81
CA ARG A 270 21.06 -3.85 -3.97
C ARG A 270 19.84 -2.95 -3.82
N ALA A 271 18.64 -3.55 -3.67
CA ALA A 271 17.44 -2.79 -3.34
C ALA A 271 17.70 -1.88 -2.12
N GLY A 272 17.26 -0.63 -2.20
CA GLY A 272 17.42 0.35 -1.12
C GLY A 272 16.70 -0.11 0.15
N GLU A 273 15.46 -0.59 -0.01
CA GLU A 273 14.70 -1.24 1.05
C GLU A 273 14.05 -2.52 0.50
N ILE A 274 13.82 -3.50 1.37
CA ILE A 274 13.04 -4.69 1.08
C ILE A 274 11.91 -4.75 2.11
N GLN A 275 10.68 -4.59 1.64
CA GLN A 275 9.49 -4.71 2.47
C GLN A 275 8.85 -6.07 2.27
N LEU A 276 8.56 -6.76 3.37
CA LEU A 276 7.84 -8.03 3.37
C LEU A 276 6.53 -7.86 4.14
N GLU A 277 5.46 -7.62 3.41
CA GLU A 277 4.13 -7.42 4.00
C GLU A 277 3.36 -8.73 4.15
N SER A 278 2.51 -8.80 5.18
CA SER A 278 1.56 -9.90 5.31
C SER A 278 0.33 -9.63 4.46
N LEU A 279 -0.12 -10.63 3.70
CA LEU A 279 -1.35 -10.54 2.92
C LEU A 279 -2.56 -10.29 3.83
N LYS A 280 -3.40 -9.33 3.44
CA LYS A 280 -4.67 -8.99 4.08
C LYS A 280 -5.80 -9.18 3.08
N LEU A 281 -6.82 -9.98 3.43
CA LEU A 281 -7.98 -10.19 2.57
C LEU A 281 -9.03 -9.10 2.80
N LEU A 282 -8.79 -7.95 2.17
CA LEU A 282 -9.64 -6.77 2.34
C LEU A 282 -11.03 -6.98 1.75
N PRO A 283 -12.10 -6.37 2.34
CA PRO A 283 -13.45 -6.43 1.81
C PRO A 283 -13.54 -6.00 0.34
N GLY A 284 -14.34 -6.70 -0.45
CA GLY A 284 -14.54 -6.40 -1.87
C GLY A 284 -13.46 -6.91 -2.82
N THR A 285 -12.37 -7.52 -2.31
CA THR A 285 -11.33 -8.11 -3.19
C THR A 285 -11.77 -9.47 -3.74
N GLU A 286 -11.34 -9.78 -4.97
CA GLU A 286 -11.61 -11.08 -5.59
C GLU A 286 -11.03 -12.23 -4.75
N MET A 287 -9.82 -12.06 -4.24
CA MET A 287 -9.15 -13.09 -3.46
C MET A 287 -9.91 -13.41 -2.17
N ARG A 288 -10.55 -12.43 -1.52
CA ARG A 288 -11.41 -12.66 -0.35
C ARG A 288 -12.66 -13.49 -0.73
N HIS A 289 -13.30 -13.19 -1.85
CA HIS A 289 -14.46 -13.94 -2.32
C HIS A 289 -14.12 -15.40 -2.66
N ARG A 290 -12.88 -15.66 -3.06
CA ARG A 290 -12.36 -16.97 -3.43
C ARG A 290 -11.48 -17.62 -2.35
N ALA A 291 -11.51 -17.12 -1.11
CA ALA A 291 -10.62 -17.60 -0.06
C ALA A 291 -10.71 -19.11 0.18
N ASP A 292 -11.93 -19.65 0.24
CA ASP A 292 -12.15 -21.08 0.44
C ASP A 292 -11.63 -21.91 -0.75
N GLU A 293 -11.88 -21.46 -1.99
CA GLU A 293 -11.36 -22.10 -3.21
C GLU A 293 -9.84 -22.12 -3.27
N LEU A 294 -9.21 -21.05 -2.76
CA LEU A 294 -7.77 -20.87 -2.71
C LEU A 294 -7.13 -21.52 -1.47
N GLY A 295 -7.91 -22.14 -0.60
CA GLY A 295 -7.42 -22.74 0.64
C GLY A 295 -6.88 -21.73 1.65
N ILE A 296 -7.32 -20.47 1.57
CA ILE A 296 -6.84 -19.38 2.42
C ILE A 296 -7.69 -19.29 3.67
N ARG A 297 -7.03 -19.33 4.84
CA ARG A 297 -7.63 -18.98 6.12
C ARG A 297 -7.13 -17.62 6.56
N TYR A 298 -8.01 -16.77 7.03
CA TYR A 298 -7.68 -15.41 7.45
C TYR A 298 -8.47 -14.98 8.68
N SER A 299 -8.01 -13.95 9.37
CA SER A 299 -8.73 -13.35 10.51
C SER A 299 -10.05 -12.74 10.04
N PRO A 300 -11.19 -13.06 10.66
CA PRO A 300 -12.46 -12.41 10.34
C PRO A 300 -12.52 -10.95 10.83
N LEU A 301 -11.57 -10.54 11.66
CA LEU A 301 -11.46 -9.20 12.21
C LEU A 301 -10.39 -8.38 11.48
N PRO A 302 -10.57 -7.06 11.35
CA PRO A 302 -9.52 -6.19 10.82
C PRO A 302 -8.18 -6.40 11.55
N PRO A 303 -7.08 -6.39 10.82
CA PRO A 303 -6.89 -6.05 9.41
C PRO A 303 -7.08 -7.22 8.42
N TYR A 304 -7.80 -8.27 8.74
CA TYR A 304 -8.12 -9.43 7.86
C TYR A 304 -6.88 -10.19 7.37
N GLU A 305 -5.91 -10.32 8.23
CA GLU A 305 -4.62 -10.91 7.92
C GLU A 305 -4.77 -12.40 7.59
N VAL A 306 -4.07 -12.85 6.56
CA VAL A 306 -3.98 -14.27 6.20
C VAL A 306 -3.22 -15.02 7.30
N LEU A 307 -3.81 -16.12 7.75
CA LEU A 307 -3.26 -16.97 8.81
C LEU A 307 -2.62 -18.25 8.25
N GLN A 308 -3.10 -18.71 7.09
CA GLN A 308 -2.63 -19.93 6.45
C GLN A 308 -3.07 -19.96 4.99
N THR A 309 -2.26 -20.59 4.10
CA THR A 309 -2.67 -21.02 2.76
C THR A 309 -2.40 -22.52 2.59
N GLY A 310 -2.57 -23.04 1.37
CA GLY A 310 -2.21 -24.43 1.04
C GLY A 310 -0.70 -24.71 1.20
N GLU A 311 0.15 -23.68 1.01
CA GLU A 311 1.61 -23.80 0.90
C GLU A 311 2.37 -23.26 2.12
N ILE A 312 1.73 -22.43 2.93
CA ILE A 312 2.37 -21.81 4.09
C ILE A 312 1.48 -21.92 5.33
N SER A 313 2.01 -22.50 6.39
CA SER A 313 1.34 -22.71 7.68
C SER A 313 1.31 -21.43 8.54
N VAL A 314 0.51 -21.46 9.63
CA VAL A 314 0.44 -20.38 10.63
C VAL A 314 1.83 -20.07 11.22
N GLY A 315 2.61 -21.11 11.58
CA GLY A 315 3.95 -20.94 12.15
C GLY A 315 4.94 -20.33 11.15
N GLU A 316 4.84 -20.70 9.87
CA GLU A 316 5.68 -20.14 8.81
C GLU A 316 5.31 -18.69 8.51
N LEU A 317 4.03 -18.31 8.53
CA LEU A 317 3.62 -16.91 8.41
C LEU A 317 4.09 -16.06 9.60
N GLN A 318 4.11 -16.62 10.81
CA GLN A 318 4.73 -15.95 11.95
C GLN A 318 6.23 -15.76 11.73
N THR A 319 6.91 -16.75 11.15
CA THR A 319 8.33 -16.64 10.78
C THR A 319 8.53 -15.55 9.72
N ALA A 320 7.68 -15.46 8.71
CA ALA A 320 7.72 -14.39 7.69
C ALA A 320 7.52 -13.00 8.32
N ARG A 321 6.62 -12.85 9.31
CA ARG A 321 6.46 -11.59 10.05
C ARG A 321 7.72 -11.20 10.84
N ARG A 322 8.35 -12.17 11.50
CA ARG A 322 9.61 -11.93 12.20
C ARG A 322 10.73 -11.57 11.23
N LEU A 323 10.74 -12.20 10.04
CA LEU A 323 11.67 -11.85 8.98
C LEU A 323 11.45 -10.43 8.48
N SER A 324 10.20 -9.98 8.30
CA SER A 324 9.88 -8.58 7.99
C SER A 324 10.47 -7.62 9.03
N ARG A 325 10.26 -7.88 10.32
CA ARG A 325 10.85 -7.07 11.41
C ARG A 325 12.37 -7.06 11.41
N LEU A 326 13.00 -8.19 11.07
CA LEU A 326 14.46 -8.27 10.93
C LEU A 326 14.94 -7.40 9.77
N LEU A 327 14.26 -7.44 8.62
CA LEU A 327 14.59 -6.58 7.48
C LEU A 327 14.46 -5.10 7.85
N ASP A 328 13.38 -4.70 8.49
CA ASP A 328 13.17 -3.31 8.91
C ASP A 328 14.26 -2.81 9.85
N ALA A 329 14.67 -3.66 10.82
CA ALA A 329 15.64 -3.27 11.82
C ALA A 329 17.08 -3.22 11.31
N PHE A 330 17.44 -4.09 10.38
CA PHE A 330 18.85 -4.27 9.98
C PHE A 330 19.08 -3.96 8.50
N TYR A 331 18.24 -4.49 7.58
CA TYR A 331 18.43 -4.24 6.15
C TYR A 331 17.96 -2.84 5.75
N ASN A 332 16.80 -2.40 6.24
CA ASN A 332 16.19 -1.11 5.89
C ASN A 332 16.70 0.06 6.77
N THR A 333 17.55 -0.23 7.76
CA THR A 333 18.15 0.80 8.63
C THR A 333 19.53 1.20 8.11
N PRO A 334 19.77 2.47 7.73
CA PRO A 334 21.00 2.92 7.08
C PRO A 334 22.29 2.53 7.82
N ALA A 335 22.27 2.57 9.17
CA ALA A 335 23.44 2.23 10.00
C ALA A 335 23.90 0.77 9.85
N TRP A 336 22.99 -0.17 9.52
CA TRP A 336 23.26 -1.59 9.45
C TRP A 336 23.15 -2.17 8.04
N GLN A 337 22.61 -1.39 7.11
CA GLN A 337 22.24 -1.86 5.77
C GLN A 337 23.38 -2.53 5.01
N GLU A 338 24.54 -1.87 4.90
CA GLU A 338 25.64 -2.41 4.10
C GLU A 338 26.22 -3.68 4.74
N LEU A 339 26.41 -3.69 6.07
CA LEU A 339 26.84 -4.88 6.78
C LEU A 339 25.86 -6.04 6.60
N THR A 340 24.57 -5.78 6.77
CA THR A 340 23.53 -6.81 6.62
C THR A 340 23.50 -7.36 5.20
N ARG A 341 23.64 -6.48 4.21
CA ARG A 341 23.71 -6.85 2.80
C ARG A 341 24.91 -7.74 2.49
N GLU A 342 26.09 -7.38 2.99
CA GLU A 342 27.30 -8.21 2.81
C GLU A 342 27.14 -9.58 3.46
N LEU A 343 26.59 -9.66 4.66
CA LEU A 343 26.35 -10.94 5.34
C LEU A 343 25.34 -11.80 4.57
N ILE A 344 24.27 -11.23 4.03
CA ILE A 344 23.29 -11.91 3.18
C ILE A 344 23.95 -12.47 1.91
N LEU A 345 24.80 -11.67 1.24
CA LEU A 345 25.45 -12.05 -0.02
C LEU A 345 26.51 -13.14 0.16
N ASN A 346 27.22 -13.12 1.30
CA ASN A 346 28.28 -14.08 1.61
C ASN A 346 27.77 -15.41 2.17
N ASP A 347 26.58 -15.43 2.77
CA ASP A 347 26.00 -16.61 3.39
C ASP A 347 24.49 -16.71 3.19
N ARG A 348 24.05 -17.58 2.28
CA ARG A 348 22.62 -17.84 2.00
C ARG A 348 21.83 -18.42 3.17
N ARG A 349 22.48 -18.76 4.29
CA ARG A 349 21.81 -19.17 5.53
C ARG A 349 21.84 -18.10 6.61
N PHE A 350 22.43 -16.94 6.34
CA PHE A 350 22.58 -15.88 7.34
C PHE A 350 21.22 -15.48 7.93
N LEU A 351 20.24 -15.11 7.08
CA LEU A 351 18.90 -14.69 7.56
C LEU A 351 18.23 -15.77 8.41
N TYR A 352 18.31 -17.04 8.01
CA TYR A 352 17.74 -18.15 8.79
C TYR A 352 18.39 -18.25 10.17
N ARG A 353 19.72 -18.22 10.24
CA ARG A 353 20.46 -18.35 11.51
C ARG A 353 20.28 -17.13 12.39
N PHE A 354 20.29 -15.95 11.81
CA PHE A 354 20.11 -14.70 12.55
C PHE A 354 18.69 -14.59 13.10
N LEU A 355 17.70 -14.94 12.31
CA LEU A 355 16.30 -14.97 12.77
C LEU A 355 16.08 -16.01 13.87
N ALA A 356 16.69 -17.20 13.75
CA ALA A 356 16.64 -18.23 14.79
C ALA A 356 17.27 -17.72 16.10
N TYR A 357 18.45 -17.14 16.02
CA TYR A 357 19.15 -16.55 17.18
C TYR A 357 18.28 -15.47 17.86
N LEU A 358 17.75 -14.52 17.13
CA LEU A 358 16.90 -13.45 17.67
C LEU A 358 15.60 -14.00 18.28
N THR A 359 15.08 -15.10 17.74
CA THR A 359 13.88 -15.77 18.25
C THR A 359 14.17 -16.52 19.56
N GLU A 360 15.25 -17.30 19.64
CA GLU A 360 15.68 -18.03 20.83
C GLU A 360 16.04 -17.07 21.97
N ALA A 361 16.66 -15.95 21.65
CA ALA A 361 16.98 -14.90 22.61
C ALA A 361 15.77 -14.05 23.03
N ASN A 362 14.56 -14.30 22.49
CA ASN A 362 13.34 -13.50 22.70
C ASN A 362 13.51 -12.00 22.35
N LEU A 363 14.38 -11.69 21.39
CA LEU A 363 14.67 -10.30 20.97
C LEU A 363 13.77 -9.84 19.84
N ILE A 364 13.45 -10.72 18.86
CA ILE A 364 12.75 -10.33 17.63
C ILE A 364 11.34 -9.79 17.88
N ASP A 365 10.66 -10.22 18.94
CA ASP A 365 9.30 -9.79 19.27
C ASP A 365 9.25 -8.58 20.21
N GLN A 366 10.40 -8.04 20.61
CA GLN A 366 10.53 -6.81 21.41
C GLN A 366 10.66 -5.57 20.51
N PRO A 367 10.37 -4.36 21.02
CA PRO A 367 10.71 -3.13 20.30
C PRO A 367 12.20 -3.08 19.98
N MET A 368 12.56 -2.96 18.71
CA MET A 368 13.96 -3.04 18.25
C MET A 368 14.83 -1.92 18.81
N SER A 369 14.27 -0.76 19.15
CA SER A 369 14.97 0.29 19.93
C SER A 369 15.52 -0.20 21.27
N CYS A 370 14.86 -1.18 21.91
CA CYS A 370 15.38 -1.75 23.17
C CYS A 370 16.59 -2.66 22.93
N ILE A 371 16.69 -3.32 21.78
CA ILE A 371 17.83 -4.22 21.47
C ILE A 371 19.09 -3.41 21.23
N LEU A 372 19.00 -2.30 20.52
CA LEU A 372 20.13 -1.40 20.28
C LEU A 372 20.60 -0.73 21.58
N TYR A 373 19.67 -0.39 22.48
CA TYR A 373 20.01 0.24 23.77
C TYR A 373 20.68 -0.72 24.75
N THR A 374 20.33 -2.02 24.71
CA THR A 374 20.95 -3.03 25.59
C THR A 374 22.34 -3.44 25.14
N SER A 375 22.69 -3.32 23.85
CA SER A 375 24.05 -3.55 23.38
C SER A 375 25.00 -2.40 23.78
N ASP A 376 24.56 -1.14 23.69
CA ASP A 376 25.35 0.01 24.15
C ASP A 376 25.56 -0.01 25.68
N ALA A 377 24.55 -0.40 26.46
CA ALA A 377 24.66 -0.52 27.91
C ALA A 377 25.53 -1.71 28.35
N ALA A 378 25.73 -2.72 27.52
CA ALA A 378 26.64 -3.84 27.79
C ALA A 378 28.10 -3.44 27.52
N ASP A 379 28.36 -2.60 26.51
CA ASP A 379 29.68 -2.08 26.21
C ASP A 379 30.16 -1.07 27.25
N GLU A 380 29.28 -0.23 27.81
CA GLU A 380 29.63 0.68 28.90
C GLU A 380 29.98 -0.07 30.22
N ARG A 381 29.39 -1.25 30.47
CA ARG A 381 29.73 -2.04 31.67
C ARG A 381 31.07 -2.78 31.54
N SER A 382 31.50 -3.12 30.34
CA SER A 382 32.81 -3.75 30.11
C SER A 382 33.98 -2.79 30.17
N SER A 383 33.74 -1.45 30.17
CA SER A 383 34.78 -0.43 30.28
C SER A 383 35.02 0.08 31.70
N VAL A 384 34.31 -0.41 32.72
CA VAL A 384 34.40 0.03 34.12
C VAL A 384 35.20 -0.95 35.01
N ASP A 385 35.55 -2.15 34.51
CA ASP A 385 36.30 -3.18 35.23
C ASP A 385 37.70 -3.45 34.61
N LEU A 386 38.49 -2.35 34.41
CA LEU A 386 39.94 -2.40 34.17
C LEU A 386 40.65 -1.28 34.90
#